data_905158f9f2353a4872a6d385c9ffba0d
#
_entry.id   905158f9f2353a4872a6d385c9ffba0d
#
_cell.length_a   1.000
_cell.length_b   1.000
_cell.length_c   1.000
_cell.angle_alpha   90.00
_cell.angle_beta   90.00
_cell.angle_gamma   90.00
#
_symmetry.space_group_name_H-M   'P 1'
#
loop_
_entity.id
_entity.type
_entity.pdbx_description
1 polymer ?
#
loop_
_entity_poly.entity_id
_entity_poly.type
_entity_poly.pdbx_seq_one_letter_code
_entity_poly.pdbx_strand_id
1 'polypeptide(L)'
;MITGPATANRLPDELGIGITDVGCEAGSEADKYPRSTMLRWRDDLYRRLRAHRSRAGGAPECIAFSGVRQWSQLFEPPLKKLPRFGLVREYPPRWPYATSGQEATRVYVLPSSSGRAVFTKEERLAPYRELGAALQQTDPRSMDRSLSRDPAGAVERIKEESG
;
A
#
# COMPACT_ATOMS: atom_id res chain seq x y z
N MET A 1 -4.08 -18.51 0.98
CA MET A 1 -5.06 -17.74 0.19
C MET A 1 -6.04 -17.09 1.17
N ILE A 2 -6.04 -15.75 1.26
CA ILE A 2 -6.91 -15.02 2.19
C ILE A 2 -8.26 -14.83 1.50
N THR A 3 -9.27 -15.56 1.92
CA THR A 3 -10.60 -15.53 1.29
C THR A 3 -11.68 -15.40 2.36
N GLY A 4 -12.30 -14.21 2.44
CA GLY A 4 -13.50 -13.96 3.23
C GLY A 4 -13.36 -12.88 4.32
N PRO A 5 -14.49 -12.33 4.83
CA PRO A 5 -14.48 -11.23 5.81
C PRO A 5 -13.84 -11.60 7.16
N ALA A 6 -13.88 -12.86 7.57
CA ALA A 6 -13.22 -13.34 8.79
C ALA A 6 -11.68 -13.24 8.72
N THR A 7 -11.12 -13.17 7.52
CA THR A 7 -9.67 -13.09 7.31
C THR A 7 -9.13 -11.66 7.36
N ALA A 8 -9.98 -10.66 7.11
CA ALA A 8 -9.58 -9.25 7.15
C ALA A 8 -9.11 -8.81 8.55
N ASN A 9 -9.68 -9.37 9.61
CA ASN A 9 -9.30 -9.08 10.99
C ASN A 9 -7.90 -9.62 11.37
N ARG A 10 -7.36 -10.56 10.59
CA ARG A 10 -6.04 -11.16 10.79
C ARG A 10 -4.93 -10.44 10.01
N LEU A 11 -5.28 -9.57 9.07
CA LEU A 11 -4.32 -8.84 8.24
C LEU A 11 -3.30 -8.02 9.06
N PRO A 12 -3.67 -7.31 10.14
CA PRO A 12 -2.71 -6.57 10.95
C PRO A 12 -1.69 -7.48 11.63
N ASP A 13 -2.13 -8.59 12.20
CA ASP A 13 -1.27 -9.47 12.99
C ASP A 13 -0.40 -10.38 12.12
N GLU A 14 -0.93 -10.86 10.99
CA GLU A 14 -0.22 -11.82 10.12
C GLU A 14 0.66 -11.13 9.07
N LEU A 15 0.21 -9.98 8.54
CA LEU A 15 0.84 -9.31 7.40
C LEU A 15 1.25 -7.86 7.69
N GLY A 16 0.96 -7.33 8.89
CA GLY A 16 1.21 -5.91 9.18
C GLY A 16 0.39 -4.94 8.34
N ILE A 17 -0.78 -5.37 7.81
CA ILE A 17 -1.62 -4.56 6.92
C ILE A 17 -2.82 -4.04 7.68
N GLY A 18 -2.87 -2.73 7.92
CA GLY A 18 -4.05 -2.04 8.43
C GLY A 18 -4.92 -1.49 7.31
N ILE A 19 -6.23 -1.44 7.53
CA ILE A 19 -7.20 -0.86 6.60
C ILE A 19 -7.90 0.30 7.28
N THR A 20 -8.07 1.43 6.58
CA THR A 20 -8.85 2.57 7.02
C THR A 20 -9.51 3.28 5.85
N ASP A 21 -10.69 3.83 6.06
CA ASP A 21 -11.37 4.63 5.07
C ASP A 21 -10.96 6.11 5.16
N VAL A 22 -11.06 6.83 4.04
CA VAL A 22 -10.87 8.29 4.05
C VAL A 22 -12.02 8.95 4.81
N GLY A 23 -13.28 8.59 4.48
CA GLY A 23 -14.49 9.05 5.17
C GLY A 23 -15.03 8.00 6.13
N CYS A 24 -15.75 8.44 7.16
CA CYS A 24 -16.37 7.57 8.15
C CYS A 24 -17.89 7.45 8.00
N GLU A 25 -18.48 8.07 6.97
CA GLU A 25 -19.91 8.00 6.70
C GLU A 25 -20.19 6.89 5.67
N ALA A 26 -21.27 6.16 5.87
CA ALA A 26 -21.69 5.13 4.93
C ALA A 26 -22.04 5.76 3.59
N GLY A 27 -21.44 5.26 2.51
CA GLY A 27 -21.67 5.74 1.15
C GLY A 27 -20.55 5.33 0.22
N SER A 28 -20.87 5.09 -1.04
CA SER A 28 -19.92 4.55 -2.01
C SER A 28 -19.49 5.54 -3.10
N GLU A 29 -20.09 6.72 -3.17
CA GLU A 29 -19.87 7.66 -4.26
C GLU A 29 -19.25 8.96 -3.75
N ALA A 30 -17.93 9.04 -3.79
CA ALA A 30 -17.16 10.22 -3.34
C ALA A 30 -17.56 11.51 -4.07
N ASP A 31 -18.11 11.42 -5.28
CA ASP A 31 -18.52 12.56 -6.09
C ASP A 31 -19.80 13.26 -5.56
N LYS A 32 -20.53 12.60 -4.66
CA LYS A 32 -21.79 13.15 -4.09
C LYS A 32 -21.57 14.05 -2.87
N TYR A 33 -20.37 14.05 -2.31
CA TYR A 33 -20.11 14.80 -1.10
C TYR A 33 -19.58 16.21 -1.36
N PRO A 34 -20.07 17.20 -0.60
CA PRO A 34 -19.56 18.57 -0.66
C PRO A 34 -18.04 18.62 -0.36
N ARG A 35 -17.36 19.59 -0.95
CA ARG A 35 -15.94 19.80 -0.72
C ARG A 35 -15.57 19.95 0.76
N SER A 36 -16.38 20.65 1.52
CA SER A 36 -16.20 20.80 2.97
C SER A 36 -16.19 19.47 3.72
N THR A 37 -17.04 18.54 3.32
CA THR A 37 -17.07 17.18 3.89
C THR A 37 -15.77 16.43 3.57
N MET A 38 -15.28 16.52 2.35
CA MET A 38 -14.01 15.87 1.96
C MET A 38 -12.82 16.43 2.75
N LEU A 39 -12.77 17.73 3.00
CA LEU A 39 -11.73 18.36 3.80
C LEU A 39 -11.80 17.92 5.27
N ARG A 40 -13.00 17.84 5.84
CA ARG A 40 -13.22 17.31 7.19
C ARG A 40 -12.72 15.86 7.29
N TRP A 41 -13.08 15.00 6.33
CA TRP A 41 -12.61 13.61 6.29
C TRP A 41 -11.10 13.48 6.14
N ARG A 42 -10.47 14.36 5.33
CA ARG A 42 -9.00 14.45 5.27
C ARG A 42 -8.39 14.73 6.65
N ASP A 43 -8.92 15.74 7.35
CA ASP A 43 -8.38 16.13 8.64
C ASP A 43 -8.61 15.02 9.70
N ASP A 44 -9.73 14.32 9.64
CA ASP A 44 -10.02 13.14 10.44
C ASP A 44 -9.10 11.95 10.11
N LEU A 45 -8.84 11.70 8.83
CA LEU A 45 -7.86 10.70 8.41
C LEU A 45 -6.48 11.03 8.98
N TYR A 46 -6.02 12.28 8.85
CA TYR A 46 -4.72 12.70 9.38
C TYR A 46 -4.62 12.56 10.90
N ARG A 47 -5.70 12.80 11.61
CA ARG A 47 -5.77 12.56 13.06
C ARG A 47 -5.61 11.07 13.37
N ARG A 48 -6.30 10.18 12.65
CA ARG A 48 -6.17 8.72 12.81
C ARG A 48 -4.76 8.23 12.48
N LEU A 49 -4.15 8.74 11.42
CA LEU A 49 -2.78 8.38 11.03
C LEU A 49 -1.76 8.80 12.10
N ARG A 50 -1.88 10.01 12.68
CA ARG A 50 -1.02 10.45 13.79
C ARG A 50 -1.22 9.58 15.05
N ALA A 51 -2.48 9.27 15.39
CA ALA A 51 -2.78 8.39 16.50
C ALA A 51 -2.24 6.97 16.30
N HIS A 52 -2.25 6.46 15.06
CA HIS A 52 -1.63 5.19 14.71
C HIS A 52 -0.11 5.25 14.94
N ARG A 53 0.57 6.27 14.42
CA ARG A 53 2.02 6.46 14.64
C ARG A 53 2.39 6.41 16.12
N SER A 54 1.63 7.12 16.98
CA SER A 54 1.89 7.14 18.42
C SER A 54 1.70 5.77 19.08
N ARG A 55 0.71 4.99 18.64
CA ARG A 55 0.44 3.66 19.20
C ARG A 55 1.38 2.58 18.68
N ALA A 56 1.74 2.65 17.41
CA ALA A 56 2.58 1.65 16.74
C ALA A 56 4.10 1.89 16.94
N GLY A 57 4.48 2.99 17.59
CA GLY A 57 5.88 3.34 17.78
C GLY A 57 6.58 3.86 16.51
N GLY A 58 5.84 4.11 15.42
CA GLY A 58 6.41 4.59 14.17
C GLY A 58 5.37 4.87 13.10
N ALA A 59 5.80 5.49 12.01
CA ALA A 59 5.00 5.67 10.81
C ALA A 59 4.92 4.34 10.04
N PRO A 60 3.82 4.08 9.31
CA PRO A 60 3.78 2.93 8.40
C PRO A 60 4.80 3.12 7.29
N GLU A 61 5.43 2.05 6.87
CA GLU A 61 6.39 2.06 5.77
C GLU A 61 5.74 2.50 4.45
N CYS A 62 4.50 2.11 4.26
CA CYS A 62 3.74 2.40 3.05
C CYS A 62 2.27 2.68 3.37
N ILE A 63 1.67 3.59 2.59
CA ILE A 63 0.23 3.81 2.55
C ILE A 63 -0.23 3.67 1.10
N ALA A 64 -1.28 2.88 0.87
CA ALA A 64 -1.87 2.70 -0.45
C ALA A 64 -3.31 3.23 -0.49
N PHE A 65 -3.59 4.13 -1.43
CA PHE A 65 -4.94 4.63 -1.70
C PHE A 65 -5.56 3.86 -2.86
N SER A 66 -6.67 3.17 -2.61
CA SER A 66 -7.46 2.52 -3.65
C SER A 66 -8.37 3.53 -4.33
N GLY A 67 -7.87 4.16 -5.40
CA GLY A 67 -8.60 5.13 -6.20
C GLY A 67 -7.96 6.51 -6.26
N VAL A 68 -7.59 6.92 -7.48
CA VAL A 68 -6.90 8.18 -7.76
C VAL A 68 -7.74 9.42 -7.39
N ARG A 69 -9.07 9.33 -7.49
CA ARG A 69 -9.95 10.43 -7.10
C ARG A 69 -9.91 10.70 -5.60
N GLN A 70 -9.90 9.66 -4.76
CA GLN A 70 -9.78 9.81 -3.30
C GLN A 70 -8.49 10.56 -2.95
N TRP A 71 -7.37 10.17 -3.56
CA TRP A 71 -6.10 10.86 -3.38
C TRP A 71 -6.18 12.33 -3.76
N SER A 72 -6.71 12.65 -4.95
CA SER A 72 -6.79 14.03 -5.44
C SER A 72 -7.65 14.94 -4.56
N GLN A 73 -8.68 14.39 -3.91
CA GLN A 73 -9.56 15.14 -3.01
C GLN A 73 -8.89 15.54 -1.69
N LEU A 74 -7.75 14.96 -1.34
CA LEU A 74 -6.98 15.39 -0.16
C LEU A 74 -6.24 16.72 -0.39
N PHE A 75 -6.07 17.15 -1.64
CA PHE A 75 -5.41 18.42 -1.99
C PHE A 75 -6.39 19.60 -1.95
N GLU A 76 -5.85 20.80 -1.79
CA GLU A 76 -6.63 22.03 -1.73
C GLU A 76 -5.93 23.12 -2.56
N PRO A 77 -6.46 23.44 -3.75
CA PRO A 77 -7.59 22.80 -4.46
C PRO A 77 -7.28 21.35 -4.86
N PRO A 78 -8.32 20.54 -5.23
CA PRO A 78 -8.10 19.21 -5.76
C PRO A 78 -7.17 19.21 -6.98
N LEU A 79 -6.38 18.14 -7.14
CA LEU A 79 -5.47 18.04 -8.27
C LEU A 79 -6.24 18.11 -9.61
N LYS A 80 -5.84 19.04 -10.46
CA LYS A 80 -6.39 19.16 -11.82
C LYS A 80 -5.95 18.02 -12.73
N LYS A 81 -4.69 17.58 -12.57
CA LYS A 81 -4.13 16.42 -13.26
C LYS A 81 -3.99 15.28 -12.27
N LEU A 82 -4.67 14.19 -12.54
CA LEU A 82 -4.60 13.00 -11.70
C LEU A 82 -3.22 12.34 -11.84
N PRO A 83 -2.61 11.87 -10.75
CA PRO A 83 -1.36 11.16 -10.81
C PRO A 83 -1.53 9.83 -11.58
N ARG A 84 -0.44 9.31 -12.11
CA ARG A 84 -0.38 7.92 -12.57
C ARG A 84 -0.52 6.99 -11.37
N PHE A 85 -0.99 5.78 -11.63
CA PHE A 85 -0.95 4.73 -10.62
C PHE A 85 0.50 4.39 -10.25
N GLY A 86 0.71 3.90 -9.02
CA GLY A 86 2.01 3.56 -8.48
C GLY A 86 2.47 4.55 -7.41
N LEU A 87 3.78 4.64 -7.19
CA LEU A 87 4.40 5.53 -6.22
C LEU A 87 4.17 6.99 -6.59
N VAL A 88 3.66 7.78 -5.64
CA VAL A 88 3.44 9.22 -5.82
C VAL A 88 4.58 10.03 -5.20
N ARG A 89 4.80 11.25 -5.74
CA ARG A 89 5.83 12.19 -5.27
C ARG A 89 5.25 13.50 -4.75
N GLU A 90 3.98 13.75 -5.02
CA GLU A 90 3.27 14.93 -4.55
C GLU A 90 2.40 14.56 -3.36
N TYR A 91 2.41 15.37 -2.33
CA TYR A 91 1.69 15.13 -1.09
C TYR A 91 0.69 16.25 -0.81
N PRO A 92 -0.48 15.93 -0.27
CA PRO A 92 -1.45 16.95 0.11
C PRO A 92 -0.94 17.79 1.27
N PRO A 93 -1.45 19.03 1.43
CA PRO A 93 -1.04 19.92 2.52
C PRO A 93 -1.17 19.24 3.90
N ARG A 94 -0.23 19.51 4.77
CA ARG A 94 -0.22 19.00 6.16
C ARG A 94 -0.20 17.47 6.25
N TRP A 95 0.35 16.78 5.23
CA TRP A 95 0.55 15.34 5.25
C TRP A 95 1.22 14.90 6.57
N PRO A 96 0.71 13.88 7.28
CA PRO A 96 1.13 13.60 8.66
C PRO A 96 2.47 12.90 8.83
N TYR A 97 3.08 12.45 7.74
CA TYR A 97 4.33 11.68 7.79
C TYR A 97 5.46 12.36 7.01
N ALA A 98 6.70 11.93 7.28
CA ALA A 98 7.85 12.35 6.49
C ALA A 98 7.70 11.88 5.03
N THR A 99 8.09 12.74 4.09
CA THR A 99 8.01 12.49 2.64
C THR A 99 9.37 12.25 2.00
N SER A 100 10.45 12.35 2.78
CA SER A 100 11.82 12.11 2.36
C SER A 100 12.66 11.62 3.54
N GLY A 101 13.82 11.00 3.24
CA GLY A 101 14.71 10.43 4.24
C GLY A 101 14.36 8.99 4.59
N GLN A 102 15.08 8.43 5.56
CA GLN A 102 14.94 7.01 5.96
C GLN A 102 13.59 6.68 6.60
N GLU A 103 12.96 7.65 7.26
CA GLU A 103 11.65 7.50 7.91
C GLU A 103 10.47 7.90 7.00
N ALA A 104 10.72 8.11 5.71
CA ALA A 104 9.67 8.53 4.80
C ALA A 104 8.65 7.41 4.58
N THR A 105 7.38 7.74 4.79
CA THR A 105 6.27 6.86 4.40
C THR A 105 6.05 6.94 2.90
N ARG A 106 6.23 5.84 2.20
CA ARG A 106 5.94 5.74 0.76
C ARG A 106 4.43 5.73 0.54
N VAL A 107 3.96 6.51 -0.42
CA VAL A 107 2.53 6.54 -0.76
C VAL A 107 2.31 6.05 -2.17
N TYR A 108 1.40 5.09 -2.30
CA TYR A 108 0.97 4.53 -3.58
C TYR A 108 -0.47 4.89 -3.87
N VAL A 109 -0.75 5.25 -5.10
CA VAL A 109 -2.12 5.39 -5.60
C VAL A 109 -2.40 4.25 -6.56
N LEU A 110 -3.39 3.45 -6.22
CA LEU A 110 -3.74 2.22 -6.93
C LEU A 110 -5.05 2.41 -7.70
N PRO A 111 -5.28 1.64 -8.74
CA PRO A 111 -6.58 1.57 -9.40
C PRO A 111 -7.67 1.19 -8.40
N SER A 112 -8.87 1.77 -8.57
CA SER A 112 -10.03 1.36 -7.80
C SER A 112 -10.35 -0.12 -8.04
N SER A 113 -10.71 -0.82 -6.97
CA SER A 113 -11.22 -2.20 -7.04
C SER A 113 -12.61 -2.29 -7.68
N SER A 114 -13.29 -1.16 -7.91
CA SER A 114 -14.60 -1.10 -8.56
C SER A 114 -14.54 -1.64 -9.99
N GLY A 115 -15.50 -2.51 -10.34
CA GLY A 115 -15.64 -3.04 -11.70
C GLY A 115 -16.01 -2.02 -12.78
N ARG A 116 -16.32 -0.75 -12.40
CA ARG A 116 -16.64 0.34 -13.33
C ARG A 116 -15.42 0.96 -14.02
N ALA A 117 -14.21 0.62 -13.59
CA ALA A 117 -12.99 1.17 -14.18
C ALA A 117 -12.68 0.47 -15.52
N VAL A 118 -12.56 1.26 -16.60
CA VAL A 118 -12.23 0.79 -17.95
C VAL A 118 -10.72 0.58 -18.06
N PHE A 119 -10.21 -0.46 -17.38
CA PHE A 119 -8.80 -0.86 -17.45
C PHE A 119 -8.72 -2.33 -17.81
N THR A 120 -7.72 -2.70 -18.59
CA THR A 120 -7.34 -4.09 -18.79
C THR A 120 -6.95 -4.73 -17.45
N LYS A 121 -6.99 -6.05 -17.37
CA LYS A 121 -6.55 -6.78 -16.18
C LYS A 121 -5.10 -6.45 -15.82
N GLU A 122 -4.23 -6.32 -16.83
CA GLU A 122 -2.81 -6.03 -16.61
C GLU A 122 -2.59 -4.60 -16.09
N GLU A 123 -3.21 -3.59 -16.71
CA GLU A 123 -3.14 -2.20 -16.25
C GLU A 123 -3.62 -2.03 -14.81
N ARG A 124 -4.60 -2.85 -14.40
CA ARG A 124 -5.11 -2.86 -13.04
C ARG A 124 -4.16 -3.52 -12.06
N LEU A 125 -3.50 -4.62 -12.44
CA LEU A 125 -2.65 -5.41 -11.56
C LEU A 125 -1.21 -4.88 -11.46
N ALA A 126 -0.69 -4.24 -12.48
CA ALA A 126 0.71 -3.77 -12.50
C ALA A 126 1.08 -2.90 -11.29
N PRO A 127 0.28 -1.86 -10.88
CA PRO A 127 0.60 -1.05 -9.70
C PRO A 127 0.55 -1.82 -8.38
N TYR A 128 -0.29 -2.84 -8.26
CA TYR A 128 -0.32 -3.71 -7.08
C TYR A 128 0.91 -4.61 -7.00
N ARG A 129 1.41 -5.10 -8.14
CA ARG A 129 2.65 -5.89 -8.20
C ARG A 129 3.87 -5.02 -7.86
N GLU A 130 3.91 -3.77 -8.34
CA GLU A 130 4.95 -2.80 -7.99
C GLU A 130 5.00 -2.58 -6.48
N LEU A 131 3.84 -2.33 -5.84
CA LEU A 131 3.73 -2.19 -4.40
C LEU A 131 4.21 -3.47 -3.68
N GLY A 132 3.75 -4.64 -4.12
CA GLY A 132 4.15 -5.91 -3.53
C GLY A 132 5.66 -6.16 -3.60
N ALA A 133 6.29 -5.88 -4.75
CA ALA A 133 7.73 -5.97 -4.91
C ALA A 133 8.49 -4.99 -4.00
N ALA A 134 8.00 -3.76 -3.87
CA ALA A 134 8.60 -2.75 -3.01
C ALA A 134 8.54 -3.12 -1.52
N LEU A 135 7.46 -3.78 -1.08
CA LEU A 135 7.32 -4.26 0.30
C LEU A 135 8.24 -5.46 0.59
N GLN A 136 8.41 -6.36 -0.38
CA GLN A 136 9.30 -7.51 -0.23
C GLN A 136 10.78 -7.10 -0.10
N GLN A 137 11.20 -6.03 -0.76
CA GLN A 137 12.58 -5.52 -0.68
C GLN A 137 12.93 -4.94 0.70
N THR A 138 11.94 -4.54 1.46
CA THR A 138 12.10 -3.89 2.76
C THR A 138 11.90 -4.87 3.93
N ASP A 139 11.40 -6.08 3.69
CA ASP A 139 11.24 -7.11 4.74
C ASP A 139 12.60 -7.70 5.11
N PRO A 140 13.14 -7.46 6.34
CA PRO A 140 14.40 -8.04 6.79
C PRO A 140 14.42 -9.57 6.71
N ARG A 141 13.24 -10.22 6.77
CA ARG A 141 13.11 -11.68 6.66
C ARG A 141 13.33 -12.19 5.23
N SER A 142 13.24 -11.31 4.22
CA SER A 142 13.53 -11.68 2.83
C SER A 142 15.03 -11.80 2.58
N MET A 143 15.88 -11.09 3.32
CA MET A 143 17.34 -11.20 3.23
C MET A 143 17.86 -12.53 3.76
N ASP A 144 17.25 -13.12 4.79
CA ASP A 144 17.67 -14.39 5.38
C ASP A 144 17.33 -15.59 4.46
N ARG A 145 16.26 -15.50 3.68
CA ARG A 145 15.88 -16.54 2.70
C ARG A 145 16.78 -16.63 1.46
N SER A 146 17.49 -15.56 1.11
CA SER A 146 18.43 -15.56 -0.01
C SER A 146 19.79 -16.17 0.36
N LEU A 147 20.16 -16.15 1.64
CA LEU A 147 21.40 -16.69 2.15
C LEU A 147 21.30 -18.20 2.44
N SER A 148 20.11 -18.78 2.56
CA SER A 148 19.91 -20.20 2.82
C SER A 148 19.72 -21.06 1.56
N ARG A 149 19.86 -20.51 0.38
CA ARG A 149 20.02 -21.26 -0.88
C ARG A 149 21.49 -21.44 -1.22
N ASP A 150 22.15 -22.28 -0.44
CA ASP A 150 23.48 -22.77 -0.76
C ASP A 150 23.36 -23.79 -1.92
N PRO A 151 23.98 -23.57 -3.08
CA PRO A 151 23.97 -24.53 -4.20
C PRO A 151 25.02 -25.64 -4.03
N ALA A 152 25.45 -25.91 -2.79
CA ALA A 152 26.48 -26.93 -2.49
C ALA A 152 25.90 -28.31 -2.23
N GLY A 153 24.97 -28.79 -3.06
CA GLY A 153 24.36 -30.12 -2.89
C GLY A 153 24.27 -30.97 -4.18
N ALA A 154 24.96 -30.55 -5.25
CA ALA A 154 24.82 -31.23 -6.55
C ALA A 154 26.17 -31.56 -7.24
N VAL A 155 27.16 -31.98 -6.52
CA VAL A 155 28.34 -32.63 -7.12
C VAL A 155 28.87 -33.69 -6.17
N GLU A 156 28.29 -34.89 -6.14
CA GLU A 156 28.96 -36.12 -5.76
C GLU A 156 28.03 -37.32 -5.93
N ARG A 157 27.77 -37.73 -7.14
CA ARG A 157 27.29 -39.08 -7.49
C ARG A 157 27.53 -39.38 -8.98
N ILE A 158 28.77 -39.36 -9.41
CA ILE A 158 29.18 -40.08 -10.61
C ILE A 158 30.64 -40.49 -10.40
N LYS A 159 30.84 -41.64 -9.76
CA LYS A 159 32.04 -42.49 -9.91
C LYS A 159 31.93 -43.65 -8.90
N GLU A 160 31.27 -44.68 -9.35
CA GLU A 160 31.51 -46.07 -8.90
C GLU A 160 30.51 -47.00 -9.63
N GLU A 161 30.78 -47.20 -10.90
CA GLU A 161 30.38 -48.43 -11.61
C GLU A 161 31.23 -48.50 -12.88
N SER A 162 32.42 -49.00 -12.71
CA SER A 162 33.21 -49.70 -13.75
C SER A 162 34.40 -50.34 -13.04
N GLY A 163 34.20 -51.60 -12.64
CA GLY A 163 35.20 -52.52 -12.19
C GLY A 163 34.59 -53.91 -12.18
#